data_3e3ee29e9cb07af4c3d5f24d97297e16
#
_entry.id   3e3ee29e9cb07af4c3d5f24d97297e16
#
_cell.length_a   1.000
_cell.length_b   1.000
_cell.length_c   1.000
_cell.angle_alpha   90.00
_cell.angle_beta   90.00
_cell.angle_gamma   90.00
#
_symmetry.space_group_name_H-M   'P 1'
#
loop_
_entity.id
_entity.type
_entity.pdbx_description
1 polymer ?
#
loop_
_entity_poly.entity_id
_entity_poly.type
_entity_poly.pdbx_seq_one_letter_code
_entity_poly.pdbx_strand_id
1 'polypeptide(L)'
;MTPIAWLLILLVVVPLAYLTWALVSSDRKAILAVQSNLSQGLAHGGGVSLQRAPVLLQVSKKLLPTGYEAKLDRWLSLAGRPAALPLDRIIIAKPALAFAGAAFGLLLYANSRTSQTIALAIFITIFFFFVPDLLIYNKGIKRQKEIELELPNTLDQMLISVEAGLGFEGAMARAGTNGNGALAQELTRTLQDIQVGRPRQEAYEALAQRSSVQDLRSFVRAVVQADKYGIAIARVLRTQAKQARVKRRQRAEEKAMKLPVKVLFPLLLCIFPVLFIVLLGPAAIKIVEAFS
;
A
#
# COMPACT_ATOMS: atom_id res chain seq x y z
N MET A 1 -23.26 27.48 20.53
CA MET A 1 -22.25 26.46 20.74
C MET A 1 -21.46 26.80 21.99
N THR A 2 -21.48 25.96 22.99
CA THR A 2 -20.83 26.24 24.26
C THR A 2 -19.30 26.22 24.12
N PRO A 3 -18.56 27.10 24.85
CA PRO A 3 -17.08 27.12 24.78
C PRO A 3 -16.45 25.76 25.07
N ILE A 4 -17.15 24.91 25.80
CA ILE A 4 -16.77 23.50 26.06
C ILE A 4 -16.69 22.66 24.76
N ALA A 5 -17.57 22.89 23.78
CA ALA A 5 -17.54 22.16 22.52
C ALA A 5 -16.26 22.48 21.70
N TRP A 6 -15.82 23.74 21.71
CA TRP A 6 -14.56 24.14 21.06
C TRP A 6 -13.32 23.55 21.74
N LEU A 7 -13.32 23.50 23.07
CA LEU A 7 -12.25 22.90 23.86
C LEU A 7 -12.13 21.39 23.61
N LEU A 8 -13.28 20.72 23.44
CA LEU A 8 -13.35 19.30 23.14
C LEU A 8 -12.91 18.96 21.70
N ILE A 9 -13.28 19.80 20.72
CA ILE A 9 -12.80 19.67 19.33
C ILE A 9 -11.28 19.85 19.30
N LEU A 10 -10.74 20.83 19.99
CA LEU A 10 -9.31 21.10 20.06
C LEU A 10 -8.54 19.95 20.74
N LEU A 11 -9.10 19.35 21.79
CA LEU A 11 -8.52 18.21 22.51
C LEU A 11 -8.44 16.94 21.65
N VAL A 12 -9.26 16.83 20.61
CA VAL A 12 -9.25 15.68 19.69
C VAL A 12 -8.47 15.99 18.41
N VAL A 13 -8.64 17.19 17.86
CA VAL A 13 -7.97 17.61 16.62
C VAL A 13 -6.46 17.74 16.83
N VAL A 14 -6.02 18.25 17.99
CA VAL A 14 -4.59 18.44 18.28
C VAL A 14 -3.83 17.12 18.36
N PRO A 15 -4.25 16.08 19.11
CA PRO A 15 -3.53 14.79 19.10
C PRO A 15 -3.64 14.06 17.77
N LEU A 16 -4.73 14.19 17.01
CA LEU A 16 -4.87 13.66 15.65
C LEU A 16 -3.93 14.36 14.67
N ALA A 17 -3.88 15.69 14.69
CA ALA A 17 -2.96 16.49 13.88
C ALA A 17 -1.50 16.22 14.28
N TYR A 18 -1.22 16.08 15.59
CA TYR A 18 0.10 15.70 16.07
C TYR A 18 0.49 14.28 15.64
N LEU A 19 -0.45 13.33 15.67
CA LEU A 19 -0.20 11.94 15.28
C LEU A 19 -0.03 11.82 13.75
N THR A 20 -0.82 12.53 12.95
CA THR A 20 -0.63 12.61 11.49
C THR A 20 0.67 13.34 11.15
N TRP A 21 0.99 14.44 11.84
CA TRP A 21 2.25 15.15 11.67
C TRP A 21 3.45 14.30 12.10
N ALA A 22 3.38 13.58 13.22
CA ALA A 22 4.43 12.67 13.69
C ALA A 22 4.64 11.48 12.74
N LEU A 23 3.57 10.96 12.13
CA LEU A 23 3.65 9.91 11.10
C LEU A 23 4.28 10.44 9.80
N VAL A 24 3.97 11.67 9.40
CA VAL A 24 4.50 12.28 8.17
C VAL A 24 5.90 12.86 8.37
N SER A 25 6.21 13.45 9.52
CA SER A 25 7.52 14.08 9.78
C SER A 25 8.63 13.12 10.21
N SER A 26 8.30 11.86 10.53
CA SER A 26 9.30 10.87 10.97
C SER A 26 10.21 10.38 9.83
N ASP A 27 9.87 10.62 8.56
CA ASP A 27 10.68 10.20 7.42
C ASP A 27 12.07 10.87 7.40
N ARG A 28 12.19 12.12 7.87
CA ARG A 28 13.50 12.84 7.90
C ARG A 28 14.44 12.36 9.02
N LYS A 29 13.90 12.00 10.18
CA LYS A 29 14.72 11.53 11.30
C LYS A 29 15.18 10.09 11.16
N ALA A 30 14.41 9.24 10.47
CA ALA A 30 14.77 7.84 10.23
C ALA A 30 15.95 7.71 9.24
N ILE A 31 16.03 8.58 8.22
CA ILE A 31 17.16 8.60 7.26
C ILE A 31 18.45 9.01 7.94
N LEU A 32 18.42 10.00 8.83
CA LEU A 32 19.58 10.46 9.58
C LEU A 32 20.05 9.43 10.63
N ALA A 33 19.12 8.69 11.25
CA ALA A 33 19.46 7.63 12.21
C ALA A 33 20.08 6.40 11.53
N VAL A 34 19.67 6.06 10.31
CA VAL A 34 20.29 4.98 9.52
C VAL A 34 21.69 5.38 9.08
N GLN A 35 21.92 6.62 8.65
CA GLN A 35 23.26 7.11 8.32
C GLN A 35 24.20 7.14 9.51
N SER A 36 23.74 7.53 10.71
CA SER A 36 24.56 7.52 11.92
C SER A 36 24.90 6.12 12.42
N ASN A 37 23.97 5.15 12.28
CA ASN A 37 24.21 3.75 12.67
C ASN A 37 25.15 3.02 11.69
N LEU A 38 25.16 3.35 10.42
CA LEU A 38 26.12 2.81 9.46
C LEU A 38 27.53 3.32 9.71
N SER A 39 27.71 4.56 10.20
CA SER A 39 29.01 5.11 10.56
C SER A 39 29.53 4.58 11.92
N GLN A 40 28.65 4.14 12.83
CA GLN A 40 29.03 3.53 14.11
C GLN A 40 29.23 2.02 14.04
N GLY A 41 28.61 1.32 13.07
CA GLY A 41 28.70 -0.13 12.92
C GLY A 41 30.08 -0.64 12.48
N LEU A 42 30.99 0.23 12.03
CA LEU A 42 32.37 -0.11 11.70
C LEU A 42 33.33 -0.01 12.89
N ALA A 43 32.87 0.46 14.05
CA ALA A 43 33.76 0.76 15.19
C ALA A 43 33.64 -0.21 16.37
N HIS A 44 32.57 -0.96 16.58
CA HIS A 44 32.44 -1.89 17.71
C HIS A 44 31.60 -3.13 17.38
N GLY A 45 32.25 -4.27 17.28
CA GLY A 45 31.61 -5.56 17.47
C GLY A 45 31.25 -5.73 18.95
N GLY A 46 29.99 -5.92 19.27
CA GLY A 46 29.62 -6.29 20.63
C GLY A 46 28.25 -5.82 21.09
N GLY A 47 27.41 -6.78 21.38
CA GLY A 47 26.23 -6.58 22.22
C GLY A 47 24.91 -6.37 21.49
N VAL A 48 24.21 -7.48 21.22
CA VAL A 48 22.77 -7.49 21.00
C VAL A 48 22.13 -6.96 22.29
N SER A 49 21.82 -5.67 22.36
CA SER A 49 20.99 -5.13 23.42
C SER A 49 19.59 -5.71 23.23
N LEU A 50 19.22 -6.66 24.06
CA LEU A 50 17.85 -7.08 24.29
C LEU A 50 17.09 -5.87 24.84
N GLN A 51 16.65 -4.97 23.97
CA GLN A 51 15.68 -3.94 24.34
C GLN A 51 14.44 -4.65 24.86
N ARG A 52 14.24 -4.60 26.18
CA ARG A 52 12.98 -5.04 26.82
C ARG A 52 11.85 -4.37 26.08
N ALA A 53 11.03 -5.18 25.42
CA ALA A 53 9.84 -4.69 24.74
C ALA A 53 9.03 -3.85 25.73
N PRO A 54 8.66 -2.61 25.41
CA PRO A 54 7.92 -1.75 26.33
C PRO A 54 6.63 -2.47 26.75
N VAL A 55 6.28 -2.37 28.02
CA VAL A 55 5.11 -3.04 28.63
C VAL A 55 3.84 -2.79 27.80
N LEU A 56 3.72 -1.62 27.18
CA LEU A 56 2.66 -1.25 26.25
C LEU A 56 2.56 -2.20 25.04
N LEU A 57 3.68 -2.72 24.55
CA LEU A 57 3.73 -3.65 23.41
C LEU A 57 3.21 -5.05 23.80
N GLN A 58 3.43 -5.48 25.02
CA GLN A 58 2.88 -6.74 25.53
C GLN A 58 1.37 -6.66 25.77
N VAL A 59 0.89 -5.55 26.29
CA VAL A 59 -0.56 -5.31 26.49
C VAL A 59 -1.29 -5.17 25.16
N SER A 60 -0.73 -4.43 24.20
CA SER A 60 -1.35 -4.25 22.89
C SER A 60 -1.37 -5.55 22.07
N LYS A 61 -0.34 -6.41 22.19
CA LYS A 61 -0.34 -7.75 21.57
C LYS A 61 -1.43 -8.67 22.13
N LYS A 62 -1.72 -8.58 23.43
CA LYS A 62 -2.76 -9.38 24.07
C LYS A 62 -4.19 -8.97 23.69
N LEU A 63 -4.37 -7.73 23.24
CA LEU A 63 -5.65 -7.18 22.77
C LEU A 63 -5.95 -7.48 21.29
N LEU A 64 -4.95 -7.94 20.51
CA LEU A 64 -5.12 -8.25 19.10
C LEU A 64 -5.49 -9.73 18.91
N PRO A 65 -6.43 -10.08 17.99
CA PRO A 65 -6.78 -11.45 17.71
C PRO A 65 -5.58 -12.23 17.16
N THR A 66 -5.51 -13.52 17.55
CA THR A 66 -4.47 -14.46 17.09
C THR A 66 -4.45 -14.55 15.56
N GLY A 67 -3.25 -14.37 14.96
CA GLY A 67 -3.08 -14.36 13.49
C GLY A 67 -3.12 -12.98 12.83
N TYR A 68 -3.54 -11.94 13.54
CA TYR A 68 -3.59 -10.57 13.01
C TYR A 68 -2.20 -9.99 12.74
N GLU A 69 -1.21 -10.32 13.58
CA GLU A 69 0.19 -9.91 13.41
C GLU A 69 0.76 -10.42 12.06
N ALA A 70 0.50 -11.67 11.70
CA ALA A 70 0.95 -12.25 10.43
C ALA A 70 0.32 -11.55 9.20
N LYS A 71 -0.96 -11.17 9.30
CA LYS A 71 -1.66 -10.42 8.25
C LYS A 71 -1.09 -9.01 8.10
N LEU A 72 -0.82 -8.35 9.22
CA LEU A 72 -0.22 -7.01 9.25
C LEU A 72 1.21 -7.03 8.72
N ASP A 73 2.03 -8.02 9.11
CA ASP A 73 3.40 -8.19 8.60
C ASP A 73 3.40 -8.43 7.08
N ARG A 74 2.44 -9.20 6.57
CA ARG A 74 2.27 -9.38 5.13
C ARG A 74 1.93 -8.08 4.41
N TRP A 75 1.04 -7.26 4.96
CA TRP A 75 0.71 -5.95 4.37
C TRP A 75 1.89 -4.99 4.42
N LEU A 76 2.65 -5.00 5.51
CA LEU A 76 3.88 -4.24 5.63
C LEU A 76 4.96 -4.71 4.65
N SER A 77 5.09 -6.01 4.42
CA SER A 77 6.03 -6.53 3.44
C SER A 77 5.67 -6.08 2.02
N LEU A 78 4.38 -6.09 1.66
CA LEU A 78 3.87 -5.57 0.39
C LEU A 78 4.05 -4.05 0.26
N ALA A 79 4.00 -3.32 1.38
CA ALA A 79 4.26 -1.88 1.41
C ALA A 79 5.76 -1.53 1.40
N GLY A 80 6.67 -2.54 1.41
CA GLY A 80 8.12 -2.36 1.39
C GLY A 80 8.73 -2.05 2.76
N ARG A 81 8.05 -2.37 3.87
CA ARG A 81 8.50 -2.11 5.26
C ARG A 81 9.04 -0.68 5.43
N PRO A 82 8.23 0.35 5.25
CA PRO A 82 8.71 1.72 5.37
C PRO A 82 9.31 1.94 6.77
N ALA A 83 10.51 2.53 6.83
CA ALA A 83 11.23 2.78 8.09
C ALA A 83 10.43 3.65 9.07
N ALA A 84 9.52 4.48 8.54
CA ALA A 84 8.64 5.33 9.33
C ALA A 84 7.55 4.55 10.11
N LEU A 85 7.16 3.36 9.64
CA LEU A 85 6.05 2.57 10.19
C LEU A 85 6.51 1.14 10.54
N PRO A 86 7.40 0.96 11.53
CA PRO A 86 7.73 -0.37 12.02
C PRO A 86 6.48 -1.03 12.63
N LEU A 87 6.40 -2.35 12.55
CA LEU A 87 5.26 -3.16 13.02
C LEU A 87 4.88 -2.81 14.48
N ASP A 88 5.87 -2.62 15.35
CA ASP A 88 5.66 -2.29 16.76
C ASP A 88 4.94 -0.95 16.96
N ARG A 89 5.25 0.07 16.14
CA ARG A 89 4.57 1.37 16.23
C ARG A 89 3.11 1.28 15.81
N ILE A 90 2.80 0.46 14.80
CA ILE A 90 1.43 0.27 14.33
C ILE A 90 0.61 -0.46 15.37
N ILE A 91 1.19 -1.50 16.01
CA ILE A 91 0.56 -2.26 17.09
C ILE A 91 0.21 -1.36 18.29
N ILE A 92 1.07 -0.38 18.61
CA ILE A 92 0.83 0.59 19.70
C ILE A 92 -0.14 1.70 19.26
N ALA A 93 -0.07 2.15 18.01
CA ALA A 93 -0.92 3.23 17.50
C ALA A 93 -2.41 2.84 17.45
N LYS A 94 -2.73 1.56 17.20
CA LYS A 94 -4.11 1.08 17.10
C LYS A 94 -4.93 1.25 18.38
N PRO A 95 -4.51 0.70 19.54
CA PRO A 95 -5.27 0.88 20.75
C PRO A 95 -5.30 2.36 21.18
N ALA A 96 -4.25 3.13 20.92
CA ALA A 96 -4.24 4.56 21.18
C ALA A 96 -5.30 5.32 20.35
N LEU A 97 -5.41 5.01 19.06
CA LEU A 97 -6.43 5.58 18.20
C LEU A 97 -7.84 5.11 18.55
N ALA A 98 -8.02 3.84 18.91
CA ALA A 98 -9.29 3.31 19.36
C ALA A 98 -9.75 4.01 20.65
N PHE A 99 -8.83 4.22 21.60
CA PHE A 99 -9.12 4.93 22.85
C PHE A 99 -9.48 6.40 22.59
N ALA A 100 -8.76 7.08 21.69
CA ALA A 100 -9.10 8.44 21.27
C ALA A 100 -10.48 8.52 20.60
N GLY A 101 -10.80 7.55 19.74
CA GLY A 101 -12.13 7.44 19.12
C GLY A 101 -13.24 7.18 20.12
N ALA A 102 -13.00 6.29 21.11
CA ALA A 102 -13.95 6.01 22.19
C ALA A 102 -14.17 7.23 23.09
N ALA A 103 -13.11 7.93 23.47
CA ALA A 103 -13.20 9.17 24.26
C ALA A 103 -14.01 10.24 23.52
N PHE A 104 -13.77 10.41 22.22
CA PHE A 104 -14.51 11.34 21.38
C PHE A 104 -16.00 10.94 21.26
N GLY A 105 -16.27 9.66 21.03
CA GLY A 105 -17.64 9.14 20.99
C GLY A 105 -18.39 9.34 22.31
N LEU A 106 -17.71 9.14 23.45
CA LEU A 106 -18.27 9.35 24.79
C LEU A 106 -18.61 10.83 25.05
N LEU A 107 -17.76 11.74 24.53
CA LEU A 107 -18.03 13.19 24.61
C LEU A 107 -19.24 13.59 23.77
N LEU A 108 -19.43 13.03 22.59
CA LEU A 108 -20.62 13.27 21.77
C LEU A 108 -21.89 12.75 22.49
N TYR A 109 -21.81 11.59 23.11
CA TYR A 109 -22.92 11.02 23.89
C TYR A 109 -23.26 11.85 25.14
N ALA A 110 -22.24 12.36 25.83
CA ALA A 110 -22.47 13.25 27.01
C ALA A 110 -23.19 14.57 26.66
N ASN A 111 -22.99 15.05 25.42
CA ASN A 111 -23.63 16.29 24.94
C ASN A 111 -25.09 16.07 24.47
N SER A 112 -25.39 14.88 23.90
CA SER A 112 -26.75 14.54 23.45
C SER A 112 -27.03 13.07 23.69
N ARG A 113 -27.79 12.77 24.77
CA ARG A 113 -28.10 11.41 25.23
C ARG A 113 -29.16 10.75 24.34
N THR A 114 -28.92 10.66 23.05
CA THR A 114 -29.81 10.01 22.06
C THR A 114 -29.28 8.66 21.63
N SER A 115 -30.14 7.69 21.31
CA SER A 115 -29.75 6.40 20.79
C SER A 115 -28.91 6.52 19.53
N GLN A 116 -29.15 7.53 18.70
CA GLN A 116 -28.36 7.80 17.48
C GLN A 116 -26.90 8.18 17.78
N THR A 117 -26.65 8.91 18.87
CA THR A 117 -25.28 9.32 19.27
C THR A 117 -24.47 8.14 19.81
N ILE A 118 -25.11 7.13 20.41
CA ILE A 118 -24.43 5.87 20.78
C ILE A 118 -23.95 5.12 19.53
N ALA A 119 -24.83 4.96 18.53
CA ALA A 119 -24.47 4.30 17.27
C ALA A 119 -23.33 5.02 16.55
N LEU A 120 -23.36 6.36 16.54
CA LEU A 120 -22.31 7.18 15.96
C LEU A 120 -20.99 7.06 16.74
N ALA A 121 -21.02 7.02 18.07
CA ALA A 121 -19.83 6.82 18.90
C ALA A 121 -19.15 5.47 18.65
N ILE A 122 -19.95 4.40 18.55
CA ILE A 122 -19.45 3.05 18.22
C ILE A 122 -18.83 3.06 16.83
N PHE A 123 -19.50 3.66 15.84
CA PHE A 123 -19.00 3.76 14.47
C PHE A 123 -17.66 4.50 14.40
N ILE A 124 -17.53 5.64 15.07
CA ILE A 124 -16.30 6.41 15.16
C ILE A 124 -15.17 5.58 15.78
N THR A 125 -15.42 4.89 16.88
CA THR A 125 -14.42 4.06 17.56
C THR A 125 -13.90 2.96 16.66
N ILE A 126 -14.80 2.25 15.96
CA ILE A 126 -14.46 1.19 15.00
C ILE A 126 -13.67 1.79 13.82
N PHE A 127 -14.11 2.92 13.29
CA PHE A 127 -13.44 3.60 12.19
C PHE A 127 -12.00 3.96 12.54
N PHE A 128 -11.76 4.59 13.69
CA PHE A 128 -10.42 4.96 14.15
C PHE A 128 -9.50 3.75 14.38
N PHE A 129 -10.06 2.63 14.82
CA PHE A 129 -9.31 1.37 14.96
C PHE A 129 -8.83 0.83 13.60
N PHE A 130 -9.62 0.97 12.52
CA PHE A 130 -9.28 0.46 11.19
C PHE A 130 -8.46 1.43 10.31
N VAL A 131 -8.42 2.73 10.66
CA VAL A 131 -7.67 3.75 9.87
C VAL A 131 -6.22 3.36 9.59
N PRO A 132 -5.38 2.93 10.57
CA PRO A 132 -3.99 2.58 10.30
C PRO A 132 -3.86 1.39 9.33
N ASP A 133 -4.78 0.43 9.38
CA ASP A 133 -4.79 -0.70 8.45
C ASP A 133 -5.06 -0.27 7.03
N LEU A 134 -6.04 0.61 6.85
CA LEU A 134 -6.42 1.14 5.55
C LEU A 134 -5.25 1.92 4.92
N LEU A 135 -4.51 2.69 5.72
CA LEU A 135 -3.34 3.45 5.26
C LEU A 135 -2.22 2.52 4.78
N ILE A 136 -1.91 1.46 5.54
CA ILE A 136 -0.87 0.49 5.16
C ILE A 136 -1.30 -0.28 3.92
N TYR A 137 -2.54 -0.74 3.87
CA TYR A 137 -3.11 -1.46 2.74
C TYR A 137 -3.06 -0.62 1.46
N ASN A 138 -3.48 0.65 1.52
CA ASN A 138 -3.41 1.58 0.39
C ASN A 138 -1.96 1.85 -0.05
N LYS A 139 -1.02 1.99 0.90
CA LYS A 139 0.41 2.15 0.60
C LYS A 139 0.96 0.90 -0.09
N GLY A 140 0.56 -0.30 0.37
CA GLY A 140 0.88 -1.57 -0.27
C GLY A 140 0.36 -1.64 -1.71
N ILE A 141 -0.91 -1.34 -1.94
CA ILE A 141 -1.51 -1.34 -3.29
C ILE A 141 -0.77 -0.38 -4.23
N LYS A 142 -0.50 0.84 -3.79
CA LYS A 142 0.24 1.82 -4.60
C LYS A 142 1.62 1.31 -4.98
N ARG A 143 2.39 0.78 -4.01
CA ARG A 143 3.72 0.21 -4.25
C ARG A 143 3.68 -0.97 -5.22
N GLN A 144 2.73 -1.90 -5.07
CA GLN A 144 2.59 -3.03 -5.99
C GLN A 144 2.22 -2.56 -7.40
N LYS A 145 1.42 -1.49 -7.51
CA LYS A 145 1.07 -0.89 -8.80
C LYS A 145 2.28 -0.22 -9.48
N GLU A 146 3.15 0.44 -8.72
CA GLU A 146 4.42 0.97 -9.20
C GLU A 146 5.30 -0.16 -9.75
N ILE A 147 5.50 -1.25 -8.99
CA ILE A 147 6.25 -2.43 -9.45
C ILE A 147 5.68 -2.97 -10.77
N GLU A 148 4.36 -3.09 -10.88
CA GLU A 148 3.69 -3.58 -12.09
C GLU A 148 3.95 -2.70 -13.32
N LEU A 149 3.99 -1.37 -13.13
CA LEU A 149 4.21 -0.41 -14.21
C LEU A 149 5.70 -0.32 -14.62
N GLU A 150 6.61 -0.49 -13.67
CA GLU A 150 8.05 -0.44 -13.91
C GLU A 150 8.58 -1.73 -14.54
N LEU A 151 7.97 -2.87 -14.27
CA LEU A 151 8.46 -4.20 -14.65
C LEU A 151 8.82 -4.33 -16.14
N PRO A 152 8.00 -3.88 -17.13
CA PRO A 152 8.36 -4.02 -18.54
C PRO A 152 9.66 -3.30 -18.90
N ASN A 153 9.81 -2.07 -18.44
CA ASN A 153 10.99 -1.26 -18.72
C ASN A 153 12.26 -1.83 -18.04
N THR A 154 12.11 -2.31 -16.82
CA THR A 154 13.20 -2.94 -16.06
C THR A 154 13.67 -4.24 -16.73
N LEU A 155 12.73 -5.07 -17.22
CA LEU A 155 13.06 -6.30 -17.96
C LEU A 155 13.78 -5.99 -19.28
N ASP A 156 13.38 -4.92 -19.97
CA ASP A 156 14.06 -4.47 -21.19
C ASP A 156 15.50 -4.01 -20.91
N GLN A 157 15.70 -3.23 -19.83
CA GLN A 157 17.05 -2.81 -19.41
C GLN A 157 17.94 -3.99 -19.02
N MET A 158 17.37 -4.96 -18.29
CA MET A 158 18.08 -6.19 -17.92
C MET A 158 18.43 -7.01 -19.15
N LEU A 159 17.51 -7.15 -20.12
CA LEU A 159 17.76 -7.87 -21.37
C LEU A 159 18.94 -7.25 -22.14
N ILE A 160 18.91 -5.93 -22.35
CA ILE A 160 19.99 -5.21 -23.04
C ILE A 160 21.32 -5.41 -22.31
N SER A 161 21.32 -5.38 -20.98
CA SER A 161 22.52 -5.56 -20.16
C SER A 161 23.08 -6.98 -20.29
N VAL A 162 22.23 -8.01 -20.31
CA VAL A 162 22.65 -9.40 -20.49
C VAL A 162 23.12 -9.66 -21.92
N GLU A 163 22.47 -9.08 -22.93
CA GLU A 163 22.89 -9.17 -24.34
C GLU A 163 24.23 -8.44 -24.59
N ALA A 164 24.53 -7.40 -23.81
CA ALA A 164 25.83 -6.71 -23.80
C ALA A 164 26.93 -7.48 -23.04
N GLY A 165 26.63 -8.70 -22.54
CA GLY A 165 27.61 -9.57 -21.88
C GLY A 165 27.66 -9.46 -20.35
N LEU A 166 26.81 -8.64 -19.72
CA LEU A 166 26.70 -8.66 -18.27
C LEU A 166 26.00 -9.95 -17.80
N GLY A 167 26.51 -10.55 -16.74
CA GLY A 167 25.79 -11.65 -16.07
C GLY A 167 24.44 -11.16 -15.51
N PHE A 168 23.55 -12.10 -15.19
CA PHE A 168 22.20 -11.79 -14.71
C PHE A 168 22.19 -10.90 -13.46
N GLU A 169 23.06 -11.17 -12.48
CA GLU A 169 23.19 -10.35 -11.29
C GLU A 169 23.72 -8.93 -11.60
N GLY A 170 24.66 -8.83 -12.55
CA GLY A 170 25.15 -7.53 -13.04
C GLY A 170 24.06 -6.71 -13.73
N ALA A 171 23.22 -7.39 -14.54
CA ALA A 171 22.06 -6.74 -15.16
C ALA A 171 21.01 -6.29 -14.12
N MET A 172 20.78 -7.12 -13.10
CA MET A 172 19.91 -6.78 -11.98
C MET A 172 20.47 -5.60 -11.16
N ALA A 173 21.79 -5.58 -10.90
CA ALA A 173 22.45 -4.49 -10.20
C ALA A 173 22.32 -3.17 -10.98
N ARG A 174 22.54 -3.21 -12.30
CA ARG A 174 22.39 -2.05 -13.18
C ARG A 174 20.95 -1.54 -13.21
N ALA A 175 19.96 -2.43 -13.27
CA ALA A 175 18.56 -2.06 -13.21
C ALA A 175 18.16 -1.47 -11.84
N GLY A 176 18.74 -2.00 -10.76
CA GLY A 176 18.53 -1.50 -9.40
C GLY A 176 19.13 -0.11 -9.14
N THR A 177 20.33 0.16 -9.70
CA THR A 177 21.00 1.47 -9.55
C THR A 177 20.42 2.54 -10.46
N ASN A 178 20.02 2.20 -11.67
CA ASN A 178 19.45 3.15 -12.62
C ASN A 178 17.96 3.46 -12.36
N GLY A 179 17.26 2.57 -11.67
CA GLY A 179 15.86 2.75 -11.32
C GLY A 179 15.69 3.46 -9.99
N ASN A 180 14.72 4.36 -9.91
CA ASN A 180 14.39 5.08 -8.65
C ASN A 180 13.12 4.56 -7.98
N GLY A 181 12.47 3.54 -8.56
CA GLY A 181 11.17 3.08 -8.15
C GLY A 181 11.16 1.90 -7.18
N ALA A 182 9.96 1.41 -6.92
CA ALA A 182 9.73 0.32 -5.98
C ALA A 182 10.38 -0.99 -6.42
N LEU A 183 10.41 -1.29 -7.73
CA LEU A 183 11.04 -2.49 -8.27
C LEU A 183 12.56 -2.44 -8.14
N ALA A 184 13.18 -1.29 -8.44
CA ALA A 184 14.62 -1.10 -8.29
C ALA A 184 15.08 -1.36 -6.84
N GLN A 185 14.33 -0.88 -5.85
CA GLN A 185 14.60 -1.15 -4.43
C GLN A 185 14.51 -2.65 -4.10
N GLU A 186 13.53 -3.37 -4.65
CA GLU A 186 13.40 -4.82 -4.41
C GLU A 186 14.52 -5.61 -5.09
N LEU A 187 14.97 -5.21 -6.30
CA LEU A 187 16.12 -5.82 -6.98
C LEU A 187 17.41 -5.61 -6.19
N THR A 188 17.66 -4.37 -5.74
CA THR A 188 18.82 -4.03 -4.92
C THR A 188 18.83 -4.83 -3.62
N ARG A 189 17.69 -4.94 -2.93
CA ARG A 189 17.55 -5.75 -1.73
C ARG A 189 17.84 -7.23 -1.99
N THR A 190 17.36 -7.76 -3.11
CA THR A 190 17.60 -9.16 -3.48
C THR A 190 19.08 -9.44 -3.71
N LEU A 191 19.79 -8.50 -4.34
CA LEU A 191 21.25 -8.60 -4.50
C LEU A 191 21.99 -8.51 -3.16
N GLN A 192 21.54 -7.64 -2.24
CA GLN A 192 22.09 -7.58 -0.88
C GLN A 192 21.88 -8.90 -0.13
N ASP A 193 20.69 -9.52 -0.25
CA ASP A 193 20.41 -10.84 0.35
C ASP A 193 21.43 -11.90 -0.17
N ILE A 194 21.77 -11.87 -1.48
CA ILE A 194 22.77 -12.76 -2.09
C ILE A 194 24.17 -12.44 -1.58
N GLN A 195 24.56 -11.17 -1.52
CA GLN A 195 25.87 -10.72 -1.04
C GLN A 195 26.15 -11.09 0.41
N VAL A 196 25.11 -11.14 1.26
CA VAL A 196 25.21 -11.59 2.66
C VAL A 196 25.27 -13.12 2.76
N GLY A 197 25.27 -13.84 1.63
CA GLY A 197 25.45 -15.31 1.59
C GLY A 197 24.17 -16.11 1.47
N ARG A 198 23.05 -15.48 1.20
CA ARG A 198 21.79 -16.21 0.92
C ARG A 198 21.89 -16.93 -0.43
N PRO A 199 21.46 -18.21 -0.54
CA PRO A 199 21.41 -18.90 -1.82
C PRO A 199 20.59 -18.12 -2.86
N ARG A 200 21.07 -18.04 -4.09
CA ARG A 200 20.45 -17.29 -5.21
C ARG A 200 18.97 -17.63 -5.39
N GLN A 201 18.67 -18.92 -5.43
CA GLN A 201 17.31 -19.41 -5.58
C GLN A 201 16.38 -18.86 -4.47
N GLU A 202 16.82 -18.95 -3.21
CA GLU A 202 16.04 -18.47 -2.06
C GLU A 202 15.86 -16.96 -2.09
N ALA A 203 16.88 -16.19 -2.51
CA ALA A 203 16.80 -14.75 -2.64
C ALA A 203 15.79 -14.33 -3.72
N TYR A 204 15.77 -15.02 -4.86
CA TYR A 204 14.79 -14.82 -5.93
C TYR A 204 13.38 -15.19 -5.47
N GLU A 205 13.20 -16.33 -4.82
CA GLU A 205 11.91 -16.73 -4.27
C GLU A 205 11.38 -15.73 -3.23
N ALA A 206 12.28 -15.19 -2.39
CA ALA A 206 11.93 -14.14 -1.44
C ALA A 206 11.46 -12.84 -2.15
N LEU A 207 12.07 -12.46 -3.28
CA LEU A 207 11.60 -11.36 -4.12
C LEU A 207 10.15 -11.61 -4.58
N ALA A 208 9.86 -12.82 -5.07
CA ALA A 208 8.51 -13.20 -5.49
C ALA A 208 7.49 -13.18 -4.34
N GLN A 209 7.90 -13.56 -3.12
CA GLN A 209 7.03 -13.55 -1.94
C GLN A 209 6.73 -12.13 -1.43
N ARG A 210 7.70 -11.20 -1.55
CA ARG A 210 7.54 -9.79 -1.16
C ARG A 210 6.65 -9.00 -2.11
N SER A 211 6.31 -9.54 -3.29
CA SER A 211 5.43 -8.87 -4.26
C SER A 211 4.13 -9.65 -4.47
N SER A 212 3.03 -8.92 -4.70
CA SER A 212 1.75 -9.50 -5.16
C SER A 212 1.60 -9.47 -6.68
N VAL A 213 2.53 -8.84 -7.41
CA VAL A 213 2.49 -8.69 -8.87
C VAL A 213 2.72 -10.03 -9.54
N GLN A 214 1.69 -10.54 -10.21
CA GLN A 214 1.72 -11.87 -10.84
C GLN A 214 2.81 -11.99 -11.92
N ASP A 215 3.04 -10.90 -12.68
CA ASP A 215 4.04 -10.90 -13.75
C ASP A 215 5.46 -10.99 -13.18
N LEU A 216 5.75 -10.31 -12.07
CA LEU A 216 7.04 -10.42 -11.37
C LEU A 216 7.25 -11.83 -10.81
N ARG A 217 6.22 -12.42 -10.21
CA ARG A 217 6.29 -13.80 -9.71
C ARG A 217 6.54 -14.83 -10.82
N SER A 218 5.90 -14.63 -11.98
CA SER A 218 6.09 -15.50 -13.14
C SER A 218 7.50 -15.35 -13.71
N PHE A 219 8.02 -14.14 -13.78
CA PHE A 219 9.39 -13.84 -14.15
C PHE A 219 10.40 -14.55 -13.24
N VAL A 220 10.25 -14.36 -11.91
CA VAL A 220 11.16 -15.00 -10.93
C VAL A 220 11.14 -16.52 -11.07
N ARG A 221 9.97 -17.15 -11.18
CA ARG A 221 9.88 -18.60 -11.39
C ARG A 221 10.59 -19.06 -12.66
N ALA A 222 10.45 -18.30 -13.75
CA ALA A 222 11.13 -18.62 -14.99
C ALA A 222 12.65 -18.50 -14.88
N VAL A 223 13.15 -17.50 -14.12
CA VAL A 223 14.58 -17.34 -13.83
C VAL A 223 15.12 -18.50 -12.98
N VAL A 224 14.42 -18.84 -11.89
CA VAL A 224 14.80 -19.96 -11.01
C VAL A 224 14.85 -21.28 -11.79
N GLN A 225 13.87 -21.52 -12.66
CA GLN A 225 13.88 -22.71 -13.53
C GLN A 225 15.03 -22.68 -14.54
N ALA A 226 15.30 -21.53 -15.14
CA ALA A 226 16.40 -21.41 -16.11
C ALA A 226 17.76 -21.67 -15.44
N ASP A 227 17.98 -21.14 -14.25
CA ASP A 227 19.18 -21.36 -13.45
C ASP A 227 19.35 -22.86 -13.11
N LYS A 228 18.26 -23.51 -12.69
CA LYS A 228 18.26 -24.94 -12.35
C LYS A 228 18.55 -25.88 -13.54
N TYR A 229 18.03 -25.53 -14.72
CA TYR A 229 18.14 -26.38 -15.91
C TYR A 229 19.23 -25.95 -16.90
N GLY A 230 20.04 -24.95 -16.55
CA GLY A 230 21.11 -24.43 -17.41
C GLY A 230 20.61 -23.73 -18.69
N ILE A 231 19.36 -23.24 -18.69
CA ILE A 231 18.80 -22.53 -19.83
C ILE A 231 19.36 -21.11 -19.88
N ALA A 232 19.72 -20.63 -21.08
CA ALA A 232 20.23 -19.27 -21.26
C ALA A 232 19.23 -18.22 -20.73
N ILE A 233 19.59 -17.52 -19.67
CA ILE A 233 18.75 -16.50 -19.00
C ILE A 233 18.34 -15.39 -19.97
N ALA A 234 19.20 -15.04 -20.94
CA ALA A 234 18.85 -14.08 -22.00
C ALA A 234 17.57 -14.46 -22.77
N ARG A 235 17.38 -15.76 -23.04
CA ARG A 235 16.17 -16.27 -23.71
C ARG A 235 14.93 -16.08 -22.84
N VAL A 236 15.05 -16.34 -21.55
CA VAL A 236 13.96 -16.13 -20.57
C VAL A 236 13.61 -14.64 -20.49
N LEU A 237 14.61 -13.77 -20.32
CA LEU A 237 14.43 -12.32 -20.28
C LEU A 237 13.73 -11.80 -21.55
N ARG A 238 14.18 -12.22 -22.73
CA ARG A 238 13.57 -11.82 -24.01
C ARG A 238 12.10 -12.21 -24.09
N THR A 239 11.75 -13.43 -23.68
CA THR A 239 10.37 -13.90 -23.66
C THR A 239 9.52 -13.13 -22.66
N GLN A 240 10.02 -12.93 -21.45
CA GLN A 240 9.30 -12.19 -20.39
C GLN A 240 9.14 -10.70 -20.72
N ALA A 241 10.16 -10.05 -21.27
CA ALA A 241 10.10 -8.67 -21.72
C ALA A 241 9.04 -8.49 -22.83
N LYS A 242 9.03 -9.40 -23.83
CA LYS A 242 7.98 -9.40 -24.86
C LYS A 242 6.58 -9.55 -24.29
N GLN A 243 6.38 -10.50 -23.39
CA GLN A 243 5.09 -10.72 -22.72
C GLN A 243 4.67 -9.51 -21.90
N ALA A 244 5.58 -8.87 -21.16
CA ALA A 244 5.31 -7.69 -20.36
C ALA A 244 4.86 -6.49 -21.23
N ARG A 245 5.49 -6.30 -22.40
CA ARG A 245 5.08 -5.26 -23.38
C ARG A 245 3.68 -5.52 -23.92
N VAL A 246 3.37 -6.76 -24.32
CA VAL A 246 2.04 -7.15 -24.80
C VAL A 246 0.98 -6.89 -23.74
N LYS A 247 1.22 -7.33 -22.50
CA LYS A 247 0.30 -7.09 -21.38
C LYS A 247 0.11 -5.59 -21.09
N ARG A 248 1.18 -4.79 -21.16
CA ARG A 248 1.08 -3.34 -21.01
C ARG A 248 0.15 -2.74 -22.06
N ARG A 249 0.28 -3.16 -23.32
CA ARG A 249 -0.58 -2.71 -24.42
C ARG A 249 -2.03 -3.14 -24.20
N GLN A 250 -2.28 -4.41 -23.87
CA GLN A 250 -3.61 -4.93 -23.57
C GLN A 250 -4.31 -4.16 -22.43
N ARG A 251 -3.60 -3.87 -21.35
CA ARG A 251 -4.12 -3.05 -20.25
C ARG A 251 -4.48 -1.62 -20.67
N ALA A 252 -3.72 -1.04 -21.60
CA ALA A 252 -4.05 0.27 -22.17
C ALA A 252 -5.30 0.21 -23.04
N GLU A 253 -5.41 -0.80 -23.89
CA GLU A 253 -6.58 -1.07 -24.74
C GLU A 253 -7.84 -1.33 -23.89
N GLU A 254 -7.75 -2.17 -22.83
CA GLU A 254 -8.86 -2.41 -21.91
C GLU A 254 -9.35 -1.13 -21.22
N LYS A 255 -8.42 -0.25 -20.84
CA LYS A 255 -8.78 1.05 -20.25
C LYS A 255 -9.48 1.95 -21.27
N ALA A 256 -8.99 1.97 -22.51
CA ALA A 256 -9.59 2.75 -23.59
C ALA A 256 -11.00 2.26 -23.92
N MET A 257 -11.23 0.94 -23.99
CA MET A 257 -12.55 0.35 -24.24
C MET A 257 -13.58 0.63 -23.14
N LYS A 258 -13.13 0.90 -21.91
CA LYS A 258 -14.03 1.28 -20.79
C LYS A 258 -14.45 2.74 -20.82
N LEU A 259 -13.78 3.61 -21.59
CA LEU A 259 -14.11 5.04 -21.66
C LEU A 259 -15.48 5.33 -22.24
N PRO A 260 -15.90 4.72 -23.40
CA PRO A 260 -17.21 4.97 -23.96
C PRO A 260 -18.34 4.62 -22.98
N VAL A 261 -18.23 3.50 -22.27
CA VAL A 261 -19.25 3.06 -21.30
C VAL A 261 -19.34 4.03 -20.11
N LYS A 262 -18.20 4.56 -19.64
CA LYS A 262 -18.18 5.54 -18.55
C LYS A 262 -18.78 6.88 -18.92
N VAL A 263 -18.70 7.26 -20.19
CA VAL A 263 -19.30 8.52 -20.71
C VAL A 263 -20.79 8.32 -20.98
N LEU A 264 -21.19 7.14 -21.49
CA LEU A 264 -22.58 6.81 -21.82
C LEU A 264 -23.49 6.87 -20.60
N PHE A 265 -23.03 6.39 -19.44
CA PHE A 265 -23.85 6.34 -18.21
C PHE A 265 -24.33 7.71 -17.73
N PRO A 266 -23.46 8.74 -17.53
CA PRO A 266 -23.91 10.08 -17.16
C PRO A 266 -24.79 10.73 -18.25
N LEU A 267 -24.44 10.51 -19.52
CA LEU A 267 -25.18 11.05 -20.64
C LEU A 267 -26.61 10.50 -20.70
N LEU A 268 -26.75 9.19 -20.50
CA LEU A 268 -28.06 8.54 -20.43
C LEU A 268 -28.87 9.02 -19.23
N LEU A 269 -28.23 9.19 -18.06
CA LEU A 269 -28.86 9.70 -16.85
C LEU A 269 -29.36 11.15 -17.01
N CYS A 270 -28.68 11.98 -17.80
CA CYS A 270 -29.10 13.35 -18.08
C CYS A 270 -30.19 13.43 -19.16
N ILE A 271 -30.05 12.66 -20.24
CA ILE A 271 -30.97 12.74 -21.38
C ILE A 271 -32.31 12.06 -21.08
N PHE A 272 -32.29 10.92 -20.35
CA PHE A 272 -33.50 10.11 -20.11
C PHE A 272 -34.61 10.89 -19.37
N PRO A 273 -34.33 11.61 -18.25
CA PRO A 273 -35.34 12.42 -17.56
C PRO A 273 -35.93 13.53 -18.45
N VAL A 274 -35.07 14.19 -19.24
CA VAL A 274 -35.53 15.27 -20.14
C VAL A 274 -36.47 14.72 -21.22
N LEU A 275 -36.12 13.57 -21.82
CA LEU A 275 -36.95 12.89 -22.81
C LEU A 275 -38.30 12.48 -22.21
N PHE A 276 -38.34 11.97 -21.00
CA PHE A 276 -39.56 11.62 -20.28
C PHE A 276 -40.44 12.84 -20.02
N ILE A 277 -39.88 13.96 -19.58
CA ILE A 277 -40.62 15.21 -19.34
C ILE A 277 -41.23 15.74 -20.66
N VAL A 278 -40.45 15.72 -21.74
CA VAL A 278 -40.92 16.22 -23.06
C VAL A 278 -42.01 15.33 -23.66
N LEU A 279 -41.87 14.00 -23.52
CA LEU A 279 -42.85 13.05 -24.09
C LEU A 279 -44.12 12.89 -23.25
N LEU A 280 -43.96 12.79 -21.91
CA LEU A 280 -45.09 12.55 -21.01
C LEU A 280 -45.71 13.84 -20.48
N GLY A 281 -45.03 14.98 -20.55
CA GLY A 281 -45.53 16.26 -20.09
C GLY A 281 -46.85 16.66 -20.74
N PRO A 282 -46.97 16.66 -22.08
CA PRO A 282 -48.25 16.99 -22.76
C PRO A 282 -49.37 16.00 -22.45
N ALA A 283 -49.06 14.71 -22.28
CA ALA A 283 -50.01 13.69 -21.91
C ALA A 283 -50.53 13.85 -20.49
N ALA A 284 -49.63 14.17 -19.55
CA ALA A 284 -49.98 14.42 -18.16
C ALA A 284 -50.91 15.67 -18.01
N ILE A 285 -50.63 16.75 -18.76
CA ILE A 285 -51.44 17.96 -18.74
C ILE A 285 -52.87 17.63 -19.25
N LYS A 286 -53.02 16.91 -20.36
CA LYS A 286 -54.30 16.50 -20.89
C LYS A 286 -55.11 15.59 -19.95
N ILE A 287 -54.43 14.73 -19.22
CA ILE A 287 -55.06 13.88 -18.20
C ILE A 287 -55.59 14.72 -17.03
N VAL A 288 -54.80 15.64 -16.54
CA VAL A 288 -55.21 16.55 -15.44
C VAL A 288 -56.42 17.42 -15.87
N GLU A 289 -56.39 17.96 -17.09
CA GLU A 289 -57.55 18.75 -17.63
C GLU A 289 -58.80 17.91 -17.80
N ALA A 290 -58.67 16.60 -18.13
CA ALA A 290 -59.84 15.71 -18.28
C ALA A 290 -60.49 15.28 -16.95
N PHE A 291 -59.75 15.37 -15.85
CA PHE A 291 -60.23 15.05 -14.48
C PHE A 291 -60.56 16.26 -13.62
N SER A 292 -60.28 17.47 -14.06
CA SER A 292 -60.64 18.72 -13.38
C SER A 292 -61.93 19.32 -13.97
#